data_1d66fa41d6c424f4b36b1aa6e6e68817
#
_entry.id   1d66fa41d6c424f4b36b1aa6e6e68817
#
_cell.length_a   1.000
_cell.length_b   1.000
_cell.length_c   1.000
_cell.angle_alpha   90.00
_cell.angle_beta   90.00
_cell.angle_gamma   90.00
#
_symmetry.space_group_name_H-M   'P 1'
#
loop_
_entity.id
_entity.type
_entity.pdbx_description
1 polymer ?
#
loop_
_entity_poly.entity_id
_entity_poly.type
_entity_poly.pdbx_seq_one_letter_code
_entity_poly.pdbx_strand_id
1 'polypeptide(L)'
;MTEQTLVAATGNPNKLEEIRAVLAPLGVDVLGLNDAGGPFPEPDEIGDSFEANATIKARAYAAATGRPCMADDSGLEIDALGGRPGVISSHYAADGGPDDRPRAERDAANNARVLDELRGVPESNRTARFVCCMVVCDPDGTVRHTARGTFEGRIGTPPRVPSGEHGFGYDPLFLV
;
A
#
# COMPACT_ATOMS: atom_id res chain seq x y z
N MET A 1 20.46 20.69 15.93
CA MET A 1 20.03 19.96 14.74
C MET A 1 18.60 20.39 14.49
N THR A 2 18.30 20.95 13.32
CA THR A 2 16.91 21.31 12.97
C THR A 2 16.12 20.01 12.87
N GLU A 3 15.11 19.83 13.74
CA GLU A 3 14.14 18.74 13.62
C GLU A 3 13.57 18.76 12.20
N GLN A 4 13.78 17.69 11.47
CA GLN A 4 13.18 17.53 10.14
C GLN A 4 11.77 17.02 10.34
N THR A 5 10.78 17.86 10.08
CA THR A 5 9.38 17.48 10.12
C THR A 5 8.97 16.88 8.76
N LEU A 6 8.36 15.69 8.79
CA LEU A 6 7.85 14.98 7.63
C LEU A 6 6.35 14.69 7.83
N VAL A 7 5.54 14.91 6.83
CA VAL A 7 4.12 14.50 6.87
C VAL A 7 3.99 13.10 6.30
N ALA A 8 3.38 12.18 7.03
CA ALA A 8 2.99 10.86 6.52
C ALA A 8 1.57 10.92 5.93
N ALA A 9 1.48 10.75 4.62
CA ALA A 9 0.23 10.79 3.86
C ALA A 9 -0.50 9.44 3.94
N THR A 10 -0.96 9.10 5.12
CA THR A 10 -1.74 7.89 5.36
C THR A 10 -2.96 8.18 6.23
N GLY A 11 -4.11 7.61 5.84
CA GLY A 11 -5.31 7.58 6.67
C GLY A 11 -5.34 6.40 7.65
N ASN A 12 -4.33 5.51 7.61
CA ASN A 12 -4.25 4.36 8.49
C ASN A 12 -3.45 4.71 9.76
N PRO A 13 -4.09 4.75 10.96
CA PRO A 13 -3.40 5.12 12.20
C PRO A 13 -2.29 4.13 12.59
N ASN A 14 -2.46 2.83 12.32
CA ASN A 14 -1.42 1.84 12.62
C ASN A 14 -0.17 2.07 11.77
N LYS A 15 -0.35 2.36 10.48
CA LYS A 15 0.75 2.68 9.57
C LYS A 15 1.48 3.95 10.00
N LEU A 16 0.75 4.96 10.45
CA LEU A 16 1.35 6.20 10.99
C LEU A 16 2.22 5.92 12.21
N GLU A 17 1.75 5.09 13.15
CA GLU A 17 2.53 4.72 14.34
C GLU A 17 3.77 3.89 13.98
N GLU A 18 3.68 2.98 13.02
CA GLU A 18 4.82 2.22 12.52
C GLU A 18 5.89 3.14 11.91
N ILE A 19 5.47 4.10 11.08
CA ILE A 19 6.37 5.09 10.48
C ILE A 19 7.05 5.94 11.56
N ARG A 20 6.29 6.40 12.56
CA ARG A 20 6.84 7.15 13.71
C ARG A 20 7.88 6.33 14.45
N ALA A 21 7.59 5.07 14.76
CA ALA A 21 8.50 4.20 15.48
C ALA A 21 9.83 3.97 14.73
N VAL A 22 9.78 3.88 13.40
CA VAL A 22 10.97 3.69 12.55
C VAL A 22 11.80 4.98 12.43
N LEU A 23 11.16 6.14 12.31
CA LEU A 23 11.84 7.39 12.01
C LEU A 23 12.25 8.20 13.26
N ALA A 24 11.60 7.98 14.41
CA ALA A 24 11.94 8.68 15.65
C ALA A 24 13.41 8.51 16.08
N PRO A 25 14.03 7.30 16.02
CA PRO A 25 15.45 7.14 16.35
C PRO A 25 16.40 7.93 15.44
N LEU A 26 15.91 8.35 14.25
CA LEU A 26 16.68 9.15 13.28
C LEU A 26 16.50 10.66 13.49
N GLY A 27 15.74 11.09 14.50
CA GLY A 27 15.47 12.50 14.78
C GLY A 27 14.52 13.15 13.77
N VAL A 28 13.66 12.38 13.13
CA VAL A 28 12.62 12.87 12.22
C VAL A 28 11.29 12.91 12.97
N ASP A 29 10.68 14.08 13.03
CA ASP A 29 9.33 14.27 13.56
C ASP A 29 8.30 13.97 12.49
N VAL A 30 7.35 13.05 12.77
CA VAL A 30 6.35 12.60 11.80
C VAL A 30 4.95 13.06 12.20
N LEU A 31 4.37 13.93 11.38
CA LEU A 31 2.99 14.38 11.50
C LEU A 31 2.06 13.50 10.66
N GLY A 32 0.87 13.21 11.16
CA GLY A 32 -0.23 12.70 10.35
C GLY A 32 -0.90 13.82 9.54
N LEU A 33 -1.75 13.46 8.58
CA LEU A 33 -2.49 14.46 7.79
C LEU A 33 -3.37 15.37 8.64
N ASN A 34 -4.00 14.84 9.68
CA ASN A 34 -4.81 15.63 10.61
C ASN A 34 -3.95 16.62 11.42
N ASP A 35 -2.76 16.20 11.85
CA ASP A 35 -1.83 17.07 12.59
C ASP A 35 -1.26 18.17 11.68
N ALA A 36 -1.21 17.93 10.37
CA ALA A 36 -0.74 18.87 9.37
C ALA A 36 -1.81 19.87 8.88
N GLY A 37 -3.01 19.84 9.46
CA GLY A 37 -4.10 20.78 9.16
C GLY A 37 -5.25 20.18 8.30
N GLY A 38 -5.27 18.84 8.16
CA GLY A 38 -6.34 18.13 7.42
C GLY A 38 -7.74 18.35 8.00
N PRO A 39 -8.78 17.83 7.32
CA PRO A 39 -8.68 16.84 6.22
C PRO A 39 -8.28 17.47 4.88
N PHE A 40 -7.57 16.67 4.07
CA PHE A 40 -7.20 17.01 2.70
C PHE A 40 -7.93 16.05 1.72
N PRO A 41 -8.29 16.50 0.50
CA PRO A 41 -8.86 15.60 -0.50
C PRO A 41 -7.85 14.51 -0.88
N GLU A 42 -8.34 13.28 -0.99
CA GLU A 42 -7.53 12.17 -1.46
C GLU A 42 -7.30 12.30 -2.97
N PRO A 43 -6.05 12.26 -3.45
CA PRO A 43 -5.76 12.33 -4.87
C PRO A 43 -6.14 11.04 -5.58
N ASP A 44 -6.59 11.14 -6.84
CA ASP A 44 -6.85 9.98 -7.68
C ASP A 44 -5.55 9.22 -8.02
N GLU A 45 -5.54 7.93 -7.76
CA GLU A 45 -4.41 7.04 -8.04
C GLU A 45 -4.53 6.50 -9.48
N ILE A 46 -4.11 7.29 -10.45
CA ILE A 46 -4.20 6.99 -11.89
C ILE A 46 -2.89 6.47 -12.48
N GLY A 47 -1.90 6.19 -11.65
CA GLY A 47 -0.59 5.67 -12.06
C GLY A 47 -0.66 4.20 -12.45
N ASP A 48 0.24 3.80 -13.34
CA ASP A 48 0.39 2.43 -13.83
C ASP A 48 1.38 1.58 -13.00
N SER A 49 1.97 2.18 -11.97
CA SER A 49 2.91 1.54 -11.06
C SER A 49 2.74 2.05 -9.62
N PHE A 50 3.16 1.24 -8.65
CA PHE A 50 3.16 1.64 -7.23
C PHE A 50 3.97 2.93 -7.00
N GLU A 51 5.12 3.08 -7.68
CA GLU A 51 5.92 4.29 -7.59
C GLU A 51 5.18 5.52 -8.14
N ALA A 52 4.46 5.36 -9.26
CA ALA A 52 3.68 6.45 -9.85
C ALA A 52 2.57 6.91 -8.91
N ASN A 53 1.80 5.97 -8.33
CA ASN A 53 0.73 6.28 -7.38
C ASN A 53 1.27 6.90 -6.08
N ALA A 54 2.34 6.33 -5.50
CA ALA A 54 3.00 6.92 -4.34
C ALA A 54 3.49 8.34 -4.62
N THR A 55 4.03 8.59 -5.84
CA THR A 55 4.48 9.92 -6.27
C THR A 55 3.32 10.90 -6.39
N ILE A 56 2.20 10.49 -6.99
CA ILE A 56 0.99 11.32 -7.10
C ILE A 56 0.52 11.74 -5.71
N LYS A 57 0.40 10.79 -4.78
CA LYS A 57 -0.01 11.05 -3.40
C LYS A 57 0.97 11.98 -2.68
N ALA A 58 2.27 11.67 -2.71
CA ALA A 58 3.28 12.47 -2.02
C ALA A 58 3.30 13.92 -2.52
N ARG A 59 3.22 14.16 -3.82
CA ARG A 59 3.17 15.50 -4.43
C ARG A 59 1.91 16.26 -4.03
N ALA A 60 0.75 15.63 -4.12
CA ALA A 60 -0.52 16.26 -3.78
C ALA A 60 -0.54 16.73 -2.32
N TYR A 61 -0.15 15.86 -1.39
CA TYR A 61 -0.14 16.19 0.01
C TYR A 61 1.01 17.14 0.41
N ALA A 62 2.18 17.05 -0.22
CA ALA A 62 3.25 18.00 -0.01
C ALA A 62 2.83 19.43 -0.41
N ALA A 63 2.19 19.59 -1.56
CA ALA A 63 1.65 20.87 -2.00
C ALA A 63 0.55 21.39 -1.08
N ALA A 64 -0.37 20.51 -0.63
CA ALA A 64 -1.50 20.89 0.24
C ALA A 64 -1.05 21.27 1.66
N THR A 65 -0.04 20.59 2.21
CA THR A 65 0.46 20.84 3.57
C THR A 65 1.55 21.90 3.64
N GLY A 66 2.18 22.23 2.50
CA GLY A 66 3.36 23.11 2.45
C GLY A 66 4.60 22.52 3.13
N ARG A 67 4.67 21.20 3.33
CA ARG A 67 5.72 20.46 4.02
C ARG A 67 6.20 19.27 3.21
N PRO A 68 7.43 18.77 3.41
CA PRO A 68 7.84 17.50 2.87
C PRO A 68 6.86 16.41 3.27
N CYS A 69 6.42 15.61 2.30
CA CYS A 69 5.41 14.58 2.51
C CYS A 69 5.89 13.22 2.01
N MET A 70 5.67 12.18 2.81
CA MET A 70 5.89 10.80 2.44
C MET A 70 4.55 10.13 2.19
N ALA A 71 4.44 9.46 1.05
CA ALA A 71 3.31 8.59 0.74
C ALA A 71 3.80 7.21 0.32
N ASP A 72 2.95 6.22 0.48
CA ASP A 72 3.19 4.88 -0.02
C ASP A 72 2.06 4.42 -0.93
N ASP A 73 2.41 3.50 -1.82
CA ASP A 73 1.47 2.64 -2.50
C ASP A 73 1.92 1.19 -2.40
N SER A 74 0.98 0.29 -2.13
CA SER A 74 1.29 -1.09 -1.78
C SER A 74 0.26 -2.04 -2.37
N GLY A 75 0.71 -3.24 -2.72
CA GLY A 75 -0.18 -4.27 -3.21
C GLY A 75 0.48 -5.64 -3.31
N LEU A 76 -0.23 -6.56 -3.93
CA LEU A 76 0.18 -7.94 -4.16
C LEU A 76 0.53 -8.13 -5.64
N GLU A 77 1.68 -8.74 -5.91
CA GLU A 77 2.06 -9.26 -7.22
C GLU A 77 2.10 -10.79 -7.17
N ILE A 78 1.48 -11.46 -8.15
CA ILE A 78 1.47 -12.93 -8.29
C ILE A 78 2.06 -13.28 -9.65
N ASP A 79 3.14 -14.06 -9.66
CA ASP A 79 3.88 -14.37 -10.89
C ASP A 79 3.02 -15.14 -11.91
N ALA A 80 2.24 -16.11 -11.46
CA ALA A 80 1.34 -16.88 -12.32
C ALA A 80 0.22 -16.04 -12.96
N LEU A 81 -0.06 -14.87 -12.42
CA LEU A 81 -1.03 -13.91 -12.96
C LEU A 81 -0.36 -12.74 -13.70
N GLY A 82 0.94 -12.84 -14.02
CA GLY A 82 1.68 -11.79 -14.71
C GLY A 82 1.82 -10.51 -13.88
N GLY A 83 1.96 -10.62 -12.56
CA GLY A 83 2.12 -9.51 -11.64
C GLY A 83 0.79 -8.92 -11.13
N ARG A 84 -0.35 -9.44 -11.60
CA ARG A 84 -1.67 -9.01 -11.06
C ARG A 84 -1.89 -9.60 -9.66
N PRO A 85 -2.61 -8.92 -8.78
CA PRO A 85 -3.41 -7.68 -8.92
C PRO A 85 -2.60 -6.40 -9.18
N GLY A 86 -1.35 -6.29 -8.69
CA GLY A 86 -0.54 -5.08 -8.87
C GLY A 86 -1.18 -3.84 -8.24
N VAL A 87 -1.13 -2.72 -8.93
CA VAL A 87 -1.65 -1.41 -8.44
C VAL A 87 -3.14 -1.40 -8.14
N ILE A 88 -3.93 -2.31 -8.71
CA ILE A 88 -5.36 -2.42 -8.44
C ILE A 88 -5.69 -3.39 -7.29
N SER A 89 -4.69 -3.74 -6.46
CA SER A 89 -4.85 -4.74 -5.39
C SER A 89 -6.05 -4.48 -4.48
N SER A 90 -6.32 -3.24 -4.12
CA SER A 90 -7.44 -2.87 -3.25
C SER A 90 -8.82 -3.03 -3.89
N HIS A 91 -8.90 -3.00 -5.23
CA HIS A 91 -10.12 -3.04 -6.02
C HIS A 91 -10.05 -4.10 -7.14
N TYR A 92 -9.32 -5.18 -6.90
CA TYR A 92 -9.06 -6.21 -7.90
C TYR A 92 -10.34 -6.85 -8.44
N ALA A 93 -11.29 -7.18 -7.58
CA ALA A 93 -12.57 -7.77 -7.97
C ALA A 93 -13.47 -6.84 -8.80
N ALA A 94 -13.17 -5.54 -8.83
CA ALA A 94 -13.84 -4.52 -9.61
C ALA A 94 -13.00 -4.02 -10.80
N ASP A 95 -11.95 -4.77 -11.21
CA ASP A 95 -11.00 -4.39 -12.27
C ASP A 95 -10.38 -2.99 -12.08
N GLY A 96 -10.14 -2.60 -10.82
CA GLY A 96 -9.60 -1.30 -10.45
C GLY A 96 -10.63 -0.16 -10.45
N GLY A 97 -11.88 -0.46 -10.77
CA GLY A 97 -12.96 0.52 -10.77
C GLY A 97 -13.54 0.81 -9.37
N PRO A 98 -14.52 1.73 -9.28
CA PRO A 98 -15.19 2.03 -8.03
C PRO A 98 -15.83 0.80 -7.40
N ASP A 99 -15.71 0.68 -6.09
CA ASP A 99 -16.24 -0.45 -5.33
C ASP A 99 -16.76 0.06 -3.98
N ASP A 100 -18.06 0.25 -3.90
CA ASP A 100 -18.76 0.78 -2.71
C ASP A 100 -18.97 -0.27 -1.60
N ARG A 101 -18.49 -1.51 -1.79
CA ARG A 101 -18.59 -2.56 -0.78
C ARG A 101 -17.79 -2.17 0.48
N PRO A 102 -18.27 -2.55 1.68
CA PRO A 102 -17.47 -2.47 2.88
C PRO A 102 -16.11 -3.18 2.69
N ARG A 103 -15.06 -2.67 3.33
CA ARG A 103 -13.68 -3.18 3.15
C ARG A 103 -13.59 -4.70 3.28
N ALA A 104 -14.21 -5.29 4.32
CA ALA A 104 -14.16 -6.74 4.54
C ALA A 104 -14.79 -7.54 3.38
N GLU A 105 -15.88 -7.04 2.80
CA GLU A 105 -16.53 -7.69 1.65
C GLU A 105 -15.70 -7.53 0.37
N ARG A 106 -15.05 -6.38 0.19
CA ARG A 106 -14.14 -6.12 -0.91
C ARG A 106 -12.90 -7.01 -0.84
N ASP A 107 -12.29 -7.12 0.35
CA ASP A 107 -11.15 -8.01 0.58
C ASP A 107 -11.52 -9.47 0.31
N ALA A 108 -12.70 -9.93 0.77
CA ALA A 108 -13.20 -11.28 0.50
C ALA A 108 -13.41 -11.52 -1.01
N ALA A 109 -13.96 -10.56 -1.74
CA ALA A 109 -14.15 -10.65 -3.18
C ALA A 109 -12.82 -10.68 -3.95
N ASN A 110 -11.85 -9.86 -3.55
CA ASN A 110 -10.51 -9.85 -4.12
C ASN A 110 -9.82 -11.20 -3.92
N ASN A 111 -9.89 -11.76 -2.70
CA ASN A 111 -9.35 -13.07 -2.39
C ASN A 111 -10.01 -14.19 -3.20
N ALA A 112 -11.33 -14.16 -3.34
CA ALA A 112 -12.07 -15.14 -4.14
C ALA A 112 -11.65 -15.09 -5.61
N ARG A 113 -11.47 -13.90 -6.18
CA ARG A 113 -11.00 -13.72 -7.55
C ARG A 113 -9.59 -14.28 -7.75
N VAL A 114 -8.65 -13.99 -6.85
CA VAL A 114 -7.29 -14.54 -6.92
C VAL A 114 -7.31 -16.06 -6.92
N LEU A 115 -8.09 -16.69 -6.03
CA LEU A 115 -8.20 -18.15 -5.98
C LEU A 115 -8.85 -18.73 -7.25
N ASP A 116 -9.83 -18.04 -7.82
CA ASP A 116 -10.48 -18.47 -9.05
C ASP A 116 -9.53 -18.42 -10.25
N GLU A 117 -8.80 -17.34 -10.42
CA GLU A 117 -7.80 -17.17 -11.49
C GLU A 117 -6.60 -18.13 -11.33
N LEU A 118 -6.27 -18.55 -10.11
CA LEU A 118 -5.23 -19.55 -9.83
C LEU A 118 -5.75 -21.00 -9.93
N ARG A 119 -7.00 -21.21 -10.32
CA ARG A 119 -7.56 -22.56 -10.45
C ARG A 119 -6.77 -23.36 -11.48
N GLY A 120 -6.29 -24.54 -11.07
CA GLY A 120 -5.44 -25.40 -11.90
C GLY A 120 -3.96 -25.05 -11.90
N VAL A 121 -3.53 -23.93 -11.31
CA VAL A 121 -2.11 -23.61 -11.09
C VAL A 121 -1.63 -24.40 -9.88
N PRO A 122 -0.56 -25.21 -9.97
CA PRO A 122 0.03 -25.89 -8.82
C PRO A 122 0.50 -24.88 -7.76
N GLU A 123 0.36 -25.20 -6.48
CA GLU A 123 0.74 -24.28 -5.38
C GLU A 123 2.22 -23.87 -5.43
N SER A 124 3.10 -24.78 -5.88
CA SER A 124 4.53 -24.48 -6.11
C SER A 124 4.78 -23.36 -7.13
N ASN A 125 3.81 -23.10 -8.01
CA ASN A 125 3.92 -22.11 -9.08
C ASN A 125 3.13 -20.82 -8.77
N ARG A 126 2.63 -20.67 -7.53
CA ARG A 126 1.88 -19.50 -7.09
C ARG A 126 2.75 -18.53 -6.31
N THR A 127 4.02 -18.37 -6.75
CA THR A 127 4.92 -17.37 -6.13
C THR A 127 4.33 -15.98 -6.21
N ALA A 128 4.45 -15.25 -5.12
CA ALA A 128 3.85 -13.92 -4.96
C ALA A 128 4.70 -13.07 -4.03
N ARG A 129 4.47 -11.77 -4.07
CA ARG A 129 5.09 -10.81 -3.14
C ARG A 129 4.15 -9.69 -2.79
N PHE A 130 4.20 -9.25 -1.55
CA PHE A 130 3.74 -7.92 -1.21
C PHE A 130 4.79 -6.90 -1.64
N VAL A 131 4.33 -5.81 -2.23
CA VAL A 131 5.15 -4.69 -2.66
C VAL A 131 4.72 -3.46 -1.90
N CYS A 132 5.68 -2.65 -1.47
CA CYS A 132 5.45 -1.32 -0.93
C CYS A 132 6.43 -0.36 -1.59
N CYS A 133 5.94 0.67 -2.25
CA CYS A 133 6.73 1.78 -2.74
C CYS A 133 6.46 3.01 -1.88
N MET A 134 7.52 3.63 -1.37
CA MET A 134 7.46 4.87 -0.60
C MET A 134 8.14 5.99 -1.36
N VAL A 135 7.52 7.15 -1.40
CA VAL A 135 8.07 8.35 -2.05
C VAL A 135 7.99 9.53 -1.10
N VAL A 136 9.07 10.30 -1.03
CA VAL A 136 9.12 11.58 -0.30
C VAL A 136 9.22 12.71 -1.31
N CYS A 137 8.29 13.66 -1.24
CA CYS A 137 8.27 14.86 -2.09
C CYS A 137 8.33 16.13 -1.26
N ASP A 138 8.96 17.15 -1.84
CA ASP A 138 8.91 18.52 -1.36
C ASP A 138 7.64 19.23 -1.80
N PRO A 139 7.28 20.37 -1.14
CA PRO A 139 6.13 21.18 -1.51
C PRO A 139 6.17 21.73 -2.96
N ASP A 140 7.37 21.87 -3.55
CA ASP A 140 7.55 22.28 -4.95
C ASP A 140 7.36 21.12 -5.96
N GLY A 141 7.05 19.90 -5.46
CA GLY A 141 6.86 18.70 -6.26
C GLY A 141 8.14 17.92 -6.57
N THR A 142 9.29 18.36 -6.05
CA THR A 142 10.55 17.62 -6.21
C THR A 142 10.52 16.32 -5.43
N VAL A 143 10.79 15.19 -6.10
CA VAL A 143 10.97 13.89 -5.45
C VAL A 143 12.35 13.86 -4.79
N ARG A 144 12.38 13.70 -3.47
CA ARG A 144 13.63 13.58 -2.71
C ARG A 144 14.14 12.15 -2.65
N HIS A 145 13.25 11.22 -2.37
CA HIS A 145 13.59 9.82 -2.16
C HIS A 145 12.46 8.93 -2.67
N THR A 146 12.87 7.80 -3.22
CA THR A 146 12.00 6.67 -3.53
C THR A 146 12.62 5.40 -2.96
N ALA A 147 11.80 4.57 -2.35
CA ALA A 147 12.20 3.26 -1.85
C ALA A 147 11.14 2.23 -2.24
N ARG A 148 11.58 1.03 -2.63
CA ARG A 148 10.72 -0.12 -2.90
C ARG A 148 11.17 -1.28 -2.04
N GLY A 149 10.22 -1.84 -1.27
CA GLY A 149 10.39 -3.07 -0.52
C GLY A 149 9.51 -4.18 -1.07
N THR A 150 9.98 -5.43 -0.96
CA THR A 150 9.18 -6.62 -1.27
C THR A 150 9.22 -7.61 -0.11
N PHE A 151 8.11 -8.30 0.09
CA PHE A 151 8.02 -9.41 1.03
C PHE A 151 7.58 -10.64 0.26
N GLU A 152 8.53 -11.55 0.02
CA GLU A 152 8.35 -12.71 -0.85
C GLU A 152 7.58 -13.83 -0.14
N GLY A 153 6.74 -14.54 -0.90
CA GLY A 153 5.98 -15.67 -0.45
C GLY A 153 5.23 -16.36 -1.59
N ARG A 154 4.10 -16.93 -1.29
CA ARG A 154 3.24 -17.60 -2.28
C ARG A 154 1.78 -17.59 -1.86
N ILE A 155 0.89 -17.79 -2.83
CA ILE A 155 -0.54 -17.94 -2.56
C ILE A 155 -0.86 -19.40 -2.23
N GLY A 156 -1.29 -19.62 -1.01
CA GLY A 156 -1.82 -20.90 -0.55
C GLY A 156 -3.29 -21.09 -0.84
N THR A 157 -3.81 -22.25 -0.46
CA THR A 157 -5.24 -22.57 -0.57
C THR A 157 -5.82 -22.78 0.84
N PRO A 158 -6.88 -22.06 1.23
CA PRO A 158 -7.55 -22.34 2.51
C PRO A 158 -7.96 -23.82 2.63
N PRO A 159 -7.90 -24.45 3.80
CA PRO A 159 -7.59 -23.88 5.13
C PRO A 159 -6.10 -23.94 5.52
N ARG A 160 -5.19 -24.12 4.59
CA ARG A 160 -3.75 -24.30 4.88
C ARG A 160 -3.01 -23.02 5.27
N VAL A 161 -3.63 -21.87 5.00
CA VAL A 161 -3.06 -20.57 5.39
C VAL A 161 -3.53 -20.24 6.80
N PRO A 162 -2.62 -20.02 7.76
CA PRO A 162 -3.01 -19.54 9.08
C PRO A 162 -3.63 -18.15 8.95
N SER A 163 -4.92 -18.01 9.24
CA SER A 163 -5.53 -16.70 9.38
C SER A 163 -5.06 -16.08 10.70
N GLY A 164 -4.24 -15.03 10.62
CA GLY A 164 -3.92 -14.20 11.79
C GLY A 164 -5.15 -13.39 12.21
N GLU A 165 -5.26 -13.06 13.51
CA GLU A 165 -6.37 -12.25 14.04
C GLU A 165 -6.36 -10.80 13.51
N HIS A 166 -5.24 -10.33 12.93
CA HIS A 166 -5.03 -8.95 12.51
C HIS A 166 -4.70 -8.79 11.02
N GLY A 167 -4.79 -9.85 10.22
CA GLY A 167 -4.54 -9.81 8.78
C GLY A 167 -5.58 -8.98 8.03
N PHE A 168 -5.17 -8.34 6.94
CA PHE A 168 -6.07 -7.64 6.04
C PHE A 168 -5.70 -7.93 4.58
N GLY A 169 -6.60 -7.60 3.66
CA GLY A 169 -6.35 -7.79 2.24
C GLY A 169 -6.12 -9.27 1.90
N TYR A 170 -4.95 -9.59 1.38
CA TYR A 170 -4.59 -10.93 0.91
C TYR A 170 -3.87 -11.80 1.95
N ASP A 171 -3.67 -11.33 3.17
CA ASP A 171 -3.02 -12.10 4.24
C ASP A 171 -3.63 -13.49 4.44
N PRO A 172 -4.98 -13.68 4.33
CA PRO A 172 -5.58 -15.00 4.44
C PRO A 172 -5.14 -16.02 3.38
N LEU A 173 -4.49 -15.58 2.31
CA LEU A 173 -4.00 -16.43 1.24
C LEU A 173 -2.47 -16.53 1.19
N PHE A 174 -1.75 -15.65 1.91
CA PHE A 174 -0.32 -15.49 1.75
C PHE A 174 0.46 -16.41 2.71
N LEU A 175 1.38 -17.17 2.15
CA LEU A 175 2.32 -18.05 2.87
C LEU A 175 3.74 -17.53 2.67
N VAL A 176 4.51 -17.49 3.74
CA VAL A 176 5.96 -17.20 3.75
C VAL A 176 6.76 -18.49 3.61
#